data_141cdb9c42444f15a03caa6079b9f33f
#
_entry.id   141cdb9c42444f15a03caa6079b9f33f
#
_cell.length_a   1.000
_cell.length_b   1.000
_cell.length_c   1.000
_cell.angle_alpha   90.00
_cell.angle_beta   90.00
_cell.angle_gamma   90.00
#
_symmetry.space_group_name_H-M   'P 1'
#
loop_
_entity.id
_entity.type
_entity.pdbx_description
1 polymer ?
#
loop_
_entity_poly.entity_id
_entity_poly.type
_entity_poly.pdbx_seq_one_letter_code
_entity_poly.pdbx_strand_id
1 'polypeptide(L)'
;PGMPMVYYGDEFGIPGYGDPDNRQPLWWHDINTAAGSVADVAAPLAPGPSRVADTLQRLIAARAAHPALRGGSQENFWVDGDGLVGTVHALDDDAAIVVLNRNATEAWLDNSLSYFGLPEGTWVDLLSDERFVSDGDRIRFTVPPNTPRVLVLEP
;
A
#
# COMPACT_ATOMS: atom_id res chain seq x y z
N PRO A 1 3.45 -14.86 -1.61
CA PRO A 1 4.69 -14.22 -1.20
C PRO A 1 5.76 -14.38 -2.27
N GLY A 2 6.40 -13.30 -2.60
CA GLY A 2 7.46 -13.20 -3.59
C GLY A 2 8.20 -11.88 -3.42
N MET A 3 9.27 -11.70 -4.19
CA MET A 3 9.99 -10.43 -4.20
C MET A 3 9.19 -9.43 -5.04
N PRO A 4 8.74 -8.30 -4.49
CA PRO A 4 8.08 -7.28 -5.29
C PRO A 4 9.09 -6.70 -6.29
N MET A 5 8.64 -6.53 -7.52
CA MET A 5 9.41 -5.92 -8.59
C MET A 5 8.65 -4.70 -9.11
N VAL A 6 9.35 -3.59 -9.25
CA VAL A 6 8.88 -2.39 -9.94
C VAL A 6 9.65 -2.30 -11.25
N TYR A 7 8.96 -2.32 -12.37
CA TYR A 7 9.57 -2.11 -13.66
C TYR A 7 9.72 -0.59 -13.90
N TYR A 8 10.77 -0.18 -14.56
CA TYR A 8 11.01 1.25 -14.80
C TYR A 8 9.82 1.89 -15.52
N GLY A 9 9.38 3.03 -15.01
CA GLY A 9 8.23 3.76 -15.51
C GLY A 9 6.91 3.45 -14.81
N ASP A 10 6.78 2.31 -14.09
CA ASP A 10 5.60 2.00 -13.28
C ASP A 10 5.36 3.07 -12.22
N GLU A 11 6.45 3.57 -11.62
CA GLU A 11 6.43 4.62 -10.60
C GLU A 11 5.88 5.95 -11.12
N PHE A 12 5.88 6.14 -12.43
CA PHE A 12 5.33 7.32 -13.09
C PHE A 12 4.02 7.03 -13.83
N GLY A 13 3.54 5.79 -13.78
CA GLY A 13 2.34 5.39 -14.50
C GLY A 13 2.49 5.47 -16.01
N ILE A 14 3.68 5.22 -16.54
CA ILE A 14 3.92 5.24 -17.99
C ILE A 14 3.11 4.13 -18.65
N PRO A 15 2.23 4.46 -19.60
CA PRO A 15 1.44 3.46 -20.27
C PRO A 15 2.30 2.59 -21.18
N GLY A 16 1.96 1.31 -21.28
CA GLY A 16 2.56 0.39 -22.23
C GLY A 16 1.56 -0.67 -22.63
N TYR A 17 1.56 -1.05 -23.91
CA TYR A 17 0.65 -2.07 -24.42
C TYR A 17 1.41 -3.36 -24.72
N GLY A 18 1.73 -3.65 -25.91
CA GLY A 18 2.52 -4.81 -26.30
C GLY A 18 3.95 -4.43 -26.63
N ASP A 19 4.81 -5.43 -26.84
CA ASP A 19 6.18 -5.19 -27.27
C ASP A 19 6.19 -4.60 -28.71
N PRO A 20 6.90 -3.48 -28.99
CA PRO A 20 7.88 -2.80 -28.12
C PRO A 20 7.35 -1.62 -27.30
N ASP A 21 6.05 -1.32 -27.34
CA ASP A 21 5.48 -0.12 -26.70
C ASP A 21 5.62 -0.13 -25.15
N ASN A 22 5.77 -1.31 -24.55
CA ASN A 22 6.05 -1.48 -23.13
C ASN A 22 7.49 -1.12 -22.73
N ARG A 23 8.32 -0.68 -23.67
CA ARG A 23 9.74 -0.31 -23.47
C ARG A 23 9.98 1.15 -23.82
N GLN A 24 9.02 2.02 -23.52
CA GLN A 24 9.17 3.45 -23.77
C GLN A 24 10.38 4.02 -22.99
N PRO A 25 11.22 4.86 -23.62
CA PRO A 25 12.31 5.50 -22.91
C PRO A 25 11.78 6.51 -21.89
N LEU A 26 12.43 6.58 -20.74
CA LEU A 26 12.23 7.70 -19.81
C LEU A 26 12.84 8.95 -20.43
N TRP A 27 12.01 9.93 -20.76
CA TRP A 27 12.44 11.21 -21.30
C TRP A 27 12.97 12.09 -20.16
N TRP A 28 14.25 11.96 -19.85
CA TRP A 28 14.91 12.65 -18.74
C TRP A 28 14.81 14.18 -18.81
N HIS A 29 14.57 14.73 -19.99
CA HIS A 29 14.35 16.18 -20.15
C HIS A 29 12.95 16.61 -19.69
N ASP A 30 11.99 15.70 -19.65
CA ASP A 30 10.64 15.93 -19.14
C ASP A 30 10.55 15.65 -17.62
N ILE A 31 11.60 15.02 -17.08
CA ILE A 31 11.74 14.69 -15.67
C ILE A 31 12.70 15.71 -15.07
N ASN A 32 12.24 16.52 -14.14
CA ASN A 32 13.11 17.51 -13.48
C ASN A 32 14.13 16.83 -12.57
N THR A 33 15.28 16.48 -13.16
CA THR A 33 16.38 15.81 -12.45
C THR A 33 17.18 16.73 -11.52
N ALA A 34 16.92 18.04 -11.55
CA ALA A 34 17.71 19.01 -10.77
C ALA A 34 17.43 18.97 -9.27
N ALA A 35 16.31 18.40 -8.86
CA ALA A 35 15.85 18.45 -7.47
C ALA A 35 16.15 17.18 -6.65
N GLY A 36 16.50 16.08 -7.27
CA GLY A 36 17.01 14.89 -6.58
C GLY A 36 15.98 14.09 -5.75
N SER A 37 14.71 14.42 -5.83
CA SER A 37 13.63 13.68 -5.17
C SER A 37 12.63 13.11 -6.17
N VAL A 38 11.95 12.02 -5.80
CA VAL A 38 10.90 11.41 -6.63
C VAL A 38 9.73 12.38 -6.83
N ALA A 39 9.41 13.19 -5.84
CA ALA A 39 8.37 14.21 -5.92
C ALA A 39 8.69 15.25 -7.00
N ASP A 40 9.94 15.67 -7.08
CA ASP A 40 10.38 16.65 -8.07
C ASP A 40 10.44 16.06 -9.49
N VAL A 41 10.79 14.78 -9.60
CA VAL A 41 10.76 14.04 -10.87
C VAL A 41 9.33 13.89 -11.38
N ALA A 42 8.38 13.65 -10.50
CA ALA A 42 6.98 13.47 -10.85
C ALA A 42 6.20 14.79 -11.05
N ALA A 43 6.71 15.90 -10.56
CA ALA A 43 6.03 17.19 -10.61
C ALA A 43 5.64 17.70 -12.02
N PRO A 44 6.40 17.44 -13.09
CA PRO A 44 6.00 17.79 -14.45
C PRO A 44 4.95 16.86 -15.05
N LEU A 45 4.72 15.70 -14.43
CA LEU A 45 3.77 14.71 -14.92
C LEU A 45 2.35 15.08 -14.51
N ALA A 46 1.36 14.51 -15.20
CA ALA A 46 -0.02 14.67 -14.83
C ALA A 46 -0.28 14.22 -13.37
N PRO A 47 -1.32 14.76 -12.68
CA PRO A 47 -1.56 14.46 -11.26
C PRO A 47 -1.62 12.95 -10.89
N GLY A 48 -1.99 12.09 -11.86
CA GLY A 48 -2.02 10.64 -11.65
C GLY A 48 -0.62 10.02 -11.43
N PRO A 49 0.36 10.28 -12.28
CA PRO A 49 1.73 9.76 -12.13
C PRO A 49 2.41 10.17 -10.83
N SER A 50 2.27 11.42 -10.38
CA SER A 50 2.85 11.86 -9.11
C SER A 50 2.26 11.09 -7.93
N ARG A 51 0.95 10.80 -7.96
CA ARG A 51 0.30 10.00 -6.90
C ARG A 51 0.81 8.57 -6.84
N VAL A 52 1.12 7.95 -7.98
CA VAL A 52 1.71 6.60 -8.02
C VAL A 52 3.09 6.61 -7.39
N ALA A 53 3.95 7.56 -7.77
CA ALA A 53 5.30 7.70 -7.23
C ALA A 53 5.28 7.93 -5.71
N ASP A 54 4.44 8.85 -5.22
CA ASP A 54 4.27 9.13 -3.79
C ASP A 54 3.82 7.89 -3.01
N THR A 55 2.82 7.19 -3.51
CA THR A 55 2.32 5.96 -2.90
C THR A 55 3.40 4.89 -2.85
N LEU A 56 4.11 4.68 -3.95
CA LEU A 56 5.19 3.70 -4.02
C LEU A 56 6.32 4.04 -3.04
N GLN A 57 6.70 5.29 -2.93
CA GLN A 57 7.71 5.75 -1.98
C GLN A 57 7.30 5.45 -0.53
N ARG A 58 6.05 5.74 -0.16
CA ARG A 58 5.51 5.39 1.18
C ARG A 58 5.50 3.88 1.41
N LEU A 59 5.10 3.08 0.42
CA LEU A 59 5.11 1.62 0.52
C LEU A 59 6.52 1.04 0.67
N ILE A 60 7.51 1.59 -0.03
CA ILE A 60 8.92 1.20 0.11
C ILE A 60 9.42 1.54 1.52
N ALA A 61 9.11 2.74 2.02
CA ALA A 61 9.47 3.16 3.37
C ALA A 61 8.81 2.28 4.44
N ALA A 62 7.51 1.99 4.29
CA ALA A 62 6.77 1.09 5.17
C ALA A 62 7.42 -0.31 5.22
N ARG A 63 7.73 -0.88 4.06
CA ARG A 63 8.38 -2.18 3.97
C ARG A 63 9.80 -2.18 4.55
N ALA A 64 10.53 -1.06 4.46
CA ALA A 64 11.85 -0.93 5.08
C ALA A 64 11.77 -0.83 6.60
N ALA A 65 10.76 -0.14 7.13
CA ALA A 65 10.58 0.06 8.56
C ALA A 65 9.98 -1.16 9.28
N HIS A 66 9.11 -1.94 8.60
CA HIS A 66 8.36 -3.04 9.20
C HIS A 66 8.85 -4.42 8.73
N PRO A 67 9.57 -5.17 9.58
CA PRO A 67 10.04 -6.52 9.27
C PRO A 67 8.91 -7.49 8.87
N ALA A 68 7.73 -7.39 9.47
CA ALA A 68 6.57 -8.22 9.14
C ALA A 68 6.22 -8.14 7.63
N LEU A 69 6.36 -6.97 7.00
CA LEU A 69 6.12 -6.79 5.57
C LEU A 69 7.21 -7.40 4.65
N ARG A 70 8.33 -7.88 5.22
CA ARG A 70 9.46 -8.45 4.47
C ARG A 70 9.62 -9.95 4.63
N GLY A 71 9.43 -10.46 5.83
CA GLY A 71 9.73 -11.86 6.15
C GLY A 71 8.78 -12.49 7.14
N GLY A 72 7.70 -11.82 7.51
CA GLY A 72 6.67 -12.32 8.40
C GLY A 72 5.81 -13.42 7.77
N SER A 73 4.95 -14.03 8.59
CA SER A 73 3.84 -14.82 8.09
C SER A 73 2.95 -13.97 7.20
N GLN A 74 2.25 -14.60 6.28
CA GLN A 74 1.27 -13.92 5.45
C GLN A 74 0.01 -14.76 5.36
N GLU A 75 -1.11 -14.19 5.74
CA GLU A 75 -2.41 -14.78 5.57
C GLU A 75 -3.30 -13.85 4.74
N ASN A 76 -4.07 -14.42 3.83
CA ASN A 76 -4.98 -13.65 3.00
C ASN A 76 -6.38 -13.68 3.62
N PHE A 77 -7.10 -12.57 3.47
CA PHE A 77 -8.51 -12.52 3.79
C PHE A 77 -9.32 -11.89 2.66
N TRP A 78 -10.56 -12.29 2.57
CA TRP A 78 -11.53 -11.78 1.60
C TRP A 78 -12.79 -11.40 2.35
N VAL A 79 -13.39 -10.29 1.97
CA VAL A 79 -14.73 -9.94 2.39
C VAL A 79 -15.65 -10.17 1.20
N ASP A 80 -16.44 -11.23 1.26
CA ASP A 80 -17.34 -11.63 0.18
C ASP A 80 -18.35 -10.52 -0.13
N GLY A 81 -18.47 -10.20 -1.41
CA GLY A 81 -19.42 -9.23 -1.93
C GLY A 81 -18.96 -7.78 -1.92
N ASP A 82 -17.97 -7.42 -1.11
CA ASP A 82 -17.55 -6.02 -0.95
C ASP A 82 -16.30 -5.63 -1.73
N GLY A 83 -15.69 -6.58 -2.46
CA GLY A 83 -14.47 -6.31 -3.24
C GLY A 83 -13.28 -5.85 -2.41
N LEU A 84 -13.32 -6.05 -1.09
CA LEU A 84 -12.16 -5.92 -0.23
C LEU A 84 -11.28 -7.15 -0.36
N VAL A 85 -10.01 -6.92 -0.57
CA VAL A 85 -8.97 -7.95 -0.54
C VAL A 85 -7.87 -7.48 0.39
N GLY A 86 -7.32 -8.39 1.15
CA GLY A 86 -6.25 -8.01 2.05
C GLY A 86 -5.39 -9.16 2.52
N THR A 87 -4.31 -8.77 3.18
CA THR A 87 -3.37 -9.68 3.81
C THR A 87 -3.02 -9.17 5.20
N VAL A 88 -2.81 -10.08 6.11
CA VAL A 88 -2.20 -9.82 7.41
C VAL A 88 -0.78 -10.36 7.41
N HIS A 89 0.10 -9.67 8.07
CA HIS A 89 1.50 -10.03 8.22
C HIS A 89 1.89 -9.93 9.69
N ALA A 90 2.66 -10.88 10.18
CA ALA A 90 3.19 -10.85 11.55
C ALA A 90 4.61 -11.43 11.59
N LEU A 91 5.46 -10.79 12.35
CA LEU A 91 6.82 -11.27 12.67
C LEU A 91 7.20 -10.72 14.03
N ASP A 92 7.37 -11.63 15.00
CA ASP A 92 7.64 -11.29 16.40
C ASP A 92 6.61 -10.27 16.94
N ASP A 93 7.04 -9.09 17.35
CA ASP A 93 6.18 -8.03 17.86
C ASP A 93 5.70 -7.05 16.77
N ASP A 94 6.10 -7.24 15.50
CA ASP A 94 5.70 -6.39 14.39
C ASP A 94 4.55 -7.03 13.61
N ALA A 95 3.53 -6.22 13.32
CA ALA A 95 2.34 -6.67 12.63
C ALA A 95 1.83 -5.63 11.64
N ALA A 96 1.29 -6.09 10.52
CA ALA A 96 0.68 -5.23 9.52
C ALA A 96 -0.59 -5.84 8.92
N ILE A 97 -1.54 -4.97 8.60
CA ILE A 97 -2.77 -5.30 7.85
C ILE A 97 -2.74 -4.48 6.57
N VAL A 98 -2.71 -5.15 5.44
CA VAL A 98 -2.78 -4.52 4.12
C VAL A 98 -4.15 -4.81 3.52
N VAL A 99 -4.85 -3.77 3.11
CA VAL A 99 -6.21 -3.89 2.55
C VAL A 99 -6.33 -3.04 1.29
N LEU A 100 -7.01 -3.55 0.29
CA LEU A 100 -7.36 -2.83 -0.93
C LEU A 100 -8.88 -2.92 -1.16
N ASN A 101 -9.52 -1.77 -1.27
CA ASN A 101 -10.88 -1.67 -1.76
C ASN A 101 -10.89 -1.49 -3.28
N ARG A 102 -11.44 -2.45 -3.99
CA ARG A 102 -11.59 -2.45 -5.45
C ARG A 102 -12.95 -1.95 -5.92
N ASN A 103 -13.84 -1.61 -4.98
CA ASN A 103 -15.16 -1.09 -5.30
C ASN A 103 -15.12 0.40 -5.67
N ALA A 104 -16.14 0.82 -6.39
CA ALA A 104 -16.40 2.24 -6.65
C ALA A 104 -17.01 2.97 -5.44
N THR A 105 -17.36 2.25 -4.38
CA THR A 105 -17.94 2.77 -3.14
C THR A 105 -17.08 2.42 -1.94
N GLU A 106 -17.26 3.15 -0.86
CA GLU A 106 -16.65 2.84 0.43
C GLU A 106 -17.08 1.43 0.89
N ALA A 107 -16.17 0.72 1.49
CA ALA A 107 -16.41 -0.61 2.05
C ALA A 107 -15.98 -0.64 3.53
N TRP A 108 -16.70 -1.44 4.32
CA TRP A 108 -16.46 -1.61 5.75
C TRP A 108 -15.65 -2.87 6.02
N LEU A 109 -14.59 -2.74 6.79
CA LEU A 109 -13.85 -3.87 7.34
C LEU A 109 -14.21 -4.07 8.81
N ASP A 110 -14.48 -5.31 9.19
CA ASP A 110 -14.65 -5.75 10.57
C ASP A 110 -14.01 -7.12 10.74
N ASN A 111 -12.79 -7.15 11.25
CA ASN A 111 -12.00 -8.37 11.39
C ASN A 111 -11.66 -8.70 12.85
N SER A 112 -11.58 -10.00 13.16
CA SER A 112 -11.02 -10.51 14.40
C SER A 112 -9.49 -10.49 14.34
N LEU A 113 -8.86 -9.86 15.32
CA LEU A 113 -7.39 -9.81 15.44
C LEU A 113 -6.86 -11.17 15.90
N SER A 114 -7.50 -11.80 16.88
CA SER A 114 -7.05 -13.09 17.43
C SER A 114 -7.13 -14.23 16.41
N TYR A 115 -8.08 -14.17 15.46
CA TYR A 115 -8.16 -15.15 14.39
C TYR A 115 -6.87 -15.18 13.54
N PHE A 116 -6.23 -14.04 13.38
CA PHE A 116 -4.98 -13.89 12.63
C PHE A 116 -3.73 -13.84 13.53
N GLY A 117 -3.90 -14.06 14.84
CA GLY A 117 -2.79 -13.94 15.80
C GLY A 117 -2.23 -12.53 15.95
N LEU A 118 -3.04 -11.51 15.63
CA LEU A 118 -2.65 -10.11 15.71
C LEU A 118 -2.95 -9.52 17.10
N PRO A 119 -2.11 -8.62 17.62
CA PRO A 119 -2.35 -7.98 18.90
C PRO A 119 -3.44 -6.91 18.84
N GLU A 120 -4.08 -6.68 19.99
CA GLU A 120 -4.92 -5.51 20.22
C GLU A 120 -4.05 -4.26 20.34
N GLY A 121 -4.61 -3.09 20.02
CA GLY A 121 -3.90 -1.83 20.15
C GLY A 121 -4.35 -0.75 19.18
N THR A 122 -3.50 0.24 19.02
CA THR A 122 -3.67 1.31 18.04
C THR A 122 -2.96 0.95 16.74
N TRP A 123 -3.67 1.02 15.65
CA TRP A 123 -3.18 0.73 14.31
C TRP A 123 -3.11 2.02 13.50
N VAL A 124 -1.98 2.31 12.90
CA VAL A 124 -1.74 3.52 12.10
C VAL A 124 -1.70 3.17 10.63
N ASP A 125 -2.50 3.82 9.82
CA ASP A 125 -2.41 3.71 8.36
C ASP A 125 -1.25 4.55 7.83
N LEU A 126 -0.23 3.90 7.31
CA LEU A 126 0.99 4.54 6.80
C LEU A 126 0.76 5.36 5.52
N LEU A 127 -0.41 5.27 4.90
CA LEU A 127 -0.73 6.02 3.69
C LEU A 127 -1.55 7.29 3.96
N SER A 128 -2.33 7.32 5.05
CA SER A 128 -3.19 8.46 5.40
C SER A 128 -2.89 9.09 6.76
N ASP A 129 -2.03 8.44 7.58
CA ASP A 129 -1.73 8.79 8.97
C ASP A 129 -2.95 8.68 9.92
N GLU A 130 -4.05 8.08 9.47
CA GLU A 130 -5.22 7.80 10.30
C GLU A 130 -4.94 6.70 11.33
N ARG A 131 -5.58 6.81 12.50
CA ARG A 131 -5.44 5.86 13.60
C ARG A 131 -6.75 5.14 13.86
N PHE A 132 -6.64 3.82 14.06
CA PHE A 132 -7.75 2.92 14.35
C PHE A 132 -7.42 2.15 15.61
N VAL A 133 -8.25 2.30 16.65
CA VAL A 133 -8.09 1.57 17.91
C VAL A 133 -8.95 0.31 17.86
N SER A 134 -8.36 -0.84 18.21
CA SER A 134 -9.12 -2.06 18.34
C SER A 134 -10.12 -1.98 19.50
N ASP A 135 -11.28 -2.57 19.32
CA ASP A 135 -12.29 -2.75 20.37
C ASP A 135 -12.24 -4.23 20.80
N GLY A 136 -11.44 -4.51 21.82
CA GLY A 136 -11.06 -5.88 22.17
C GLY A 136 -10.47 -6.59 20.94
N ASP A 137 -10.94 -7.78 20.66
CA ASP A 137 -10.50 -8.61 19.53
C ASP A 137 -10.84 -8.04 18.13
N ARG A 138 -11.55 -6.94 18.02
CA ARG A 138 -12.04 -6.46 16.72
C ARG A 138 -11.34 -5.18 16.28
N ILE A 139 -10.91 -5.16 15.01
CA ILE A 139 -10.53 -3.92 14.33
C ILE A 139 -11.58 -3.57 13.28
N ARG A 140 -12.05 -2.33 13.32
CA ARG A 140 -13.12 -1.84 12.45
C ARG A 140 -12.76 -0.50 11.83
N PHE A 141 -12.89 -0.42 10.52
CA PHE A 141 -12.67 0.84 9.79
C PHE A 141 -13.29 0.78 8.39
N THR A 142 -13.44 1.95 7.80
CA THR A 142 -13.83 2.06 6.41
C THR A 142 -12.62 2.17 5.49
N VAL A 143 -12.77 1.63 4.28
CA VAL A 143 -11.76 1.74 3.23
C VAL A 143 -12.41 2.50 2.06
N PRO A 144 -11.90 3.69 1.72
CA PRO A 144 -12.45 4.48 0.62
C PRO A 144 -12.40 3.74 -0.73
N PRO A 145 -13.20 4.16 -1.73
CA PRO A 145 -13.22 3.52 -3.04
C PRO A 145 -11.84 3.55 -3.71
N ASN A 146 -11.47 2.44 -4.35
CA ASN A 146 -10.21 2.30 -5.11
C ASN A 146 -8.96 2.74 -4.32
N THR A 147 -8.95 2.46 -3.01
CA THR A 147 -7.92 2.94 -2.10
C THR A 147 -7.28 1.77 -1.36
N PRO A 148 -5.94 1.72 -1.25
CA PRO A 148 -5.24 0.84 -0.32
C PRO A 148 -5.16 1.48 1.07
N ARG A 149 -5.06 0.62 2.10
CA ARG A 149 -4.61 0.97 3.45
C ARG A 149 -3.49 0.02 3.88
N VAL A 150 -2.51 0.55 4.57
CA VAL A 150 -1.42 -0.24 5.16
C VAL A 150 -1.32 0.14 6.63
N LEU A 151 -1.96 -0.66 7.46
CA LEU A 151 -1.98 -0.44 8.90
C LEU A 151 -0.83 -1.20 9.56
N VAL A 152 -0.15 -0.54 10.48
CA VAL A 152 0.84 -1.14 11.36
C VAL A 152 0.48 -0.87 12.80
N LEU A 153 0.87 -1.77 13.70
CA LEU A 153 0.66 -1.58 15.13
C LEU A 153 1.57 -0.46 15.64
N GLU A 154 1.00 0.49 16.38
CA GLU A 154 1.77 1.51 17.08
C GLU A 154 2.45 0.89 18.31
N PRO A 155 3.76 1.10 18.52
CA PRO A 155 4.50 0.51 19.63
C PRO A 155 3.98 0.91 21.01
#